data_7c3da5b55180dfaa722cafbd8e06c3e4
#
_entry.id   7c3da5b55180dfaa722cafbd8e06c3e4
#
_cell.length_a   1.000
_cell.length_b   1.000
_cell.length_c   1.000
_cell.angle_alpha   90.00
_cell.angle_beta   90.00
_cell.angle_gamma   90.00
#
_symmetry.space_group_name_H-M   'P 1'
#
loop_
_entity.id
_entity.type
_entity.pdbx_description
1 polymer ?
#
loop_
_entity_poly.entity_id
_entity_poly.type
_entity_poly.pdbx_seq_one_letter_code
_entity_poly.pdbx_strand_id
1 'polypeptide(L)'
;MILNIESSYSIELNNFFSGELKFIQTSLNKGKNSFVESEGVFKRLDDNSIVIEVTSPFREVYFIKDEYIEIHDLEFDQITKIPKKEYEKNIFLNYLIDGFEDLNISNNNSNSFLISDKKTSYYFEYLNNNMLQVRFKDNMDVTNLIKFYK
;
A
#
# COMPACT_ATOMS: atom_id res chain seq x y z
N MET A 1 -31.04 7.23 10.08
CA MET A 1 -29.80 6.48 10.17
C MET A 1 -28.69 7.26 9.48
N ILE A 2 -27.71 7.69 10.23
CA ILE A 2 -26.55 8.35 9.63
C ILE A 2 -25.64 7.24 9.12
N LEU A 3 -25.57 7.09 7.80
CA LEU A 3 -24.57 6.22 7.18
C LEU A 3 -23.21 6.81 7.47
N ASN A 4 -22.41 6.09 8.20
CA ASN A 4 -21.05 6.50 8.46
C ASN A 4 -20.27 6.43 7.14
N ILE A 5 -19.88 7.58 6.59
CA ILE A 5 -19.12 7.70 5.35
C ILE A 5 -17.81 6.91 5.44
N GLU A 6 -17.16 6.93 6.62
CA GLU A 6 -15.94 6.18 6.87
C GLU A 6 -16.14 4.68 6.68
N SER A 7 -17.27 4.15 7.15
CA SER A 7 -17.62 2.74 7.00
C SER A 7 -17.74 2.33 5.53
N SER A 8 -18.31 3.22 4.68
CA SER A 8 -18.45 2.99 3.25
C SER A 8 -17.09 2.91 2.54
N TYR A 9 -16.18 3.82 2.85
CA TYR A 9 -14.82 3.81 2.31
C TYR A 9 -14.03 2.59 2.79
N SER A 10 -14.19 2.21 4.05
CA SER A 10 -13.55 1.01 4.62
C SER A 10 -13.96 -0.24 3.87
N ILE A 11 -15.25 -0.42 3.63
CA ILE A 11 -15.79 -1.58 2.89
C ILE A 11 -15.23 -1.61 1.47
N GLU A 12 -15.24 -0.47 0.79
CA GLU A 12 -14.77 -0.37 -0.59
C GLU A 12 -13.26 -0.68 -0.70
N LEU A 13 -12.44 -0.12 0.19
CA LEU A 13 -11.01 -0.36 0.21
C LEU A 13 -10.69 -1.82 0.55
N ASN A 14 -11.34 -2.39 1.56
CA ASN A 14 -11.13 -3.79 1.92
C ASN A 14 -11.52 -4.74 0.78
N ASN A 15 -12.59 -4.44 0.06
CA ASN A 15 -12.98 -5.21 -1.12
C ASN A 15 -11.99 -5.06 -2.27
N PHE A 16 -11.48 -3.86 -2.48
CA PHE A 16 -10.49 -3.61 -3.53
C PHE A 16 -9.21 -4.43 -3.31
N PHE A 17 -8.74 -4.50 -2.06
CA PHE A 17 -7.53 -5.23 -1.69
C PHE A 17 -7.77 -6.68 -1.27
N SER A 18 -8.91 -7.25 -1.62
CA SER A 18 -9.27 -8.63 -1.21
C SER A 18 -8.69 -9.73 -2.10
N GLY A 19 -8.15 -9.40 -3.25
CA GLY A 19 -7.68 -10.38 -4.23
C GLY A 19 -6.30 -10.04 -4.78
N GLU A 20 -6.12 -10.30 -6.05
CA GLU A 20 -4.87 -10.03 -6.76
C GLU A 20 -4.94 -8.69 -7.47
N LEU A 21 -3.89 -7.88 -7.29
CA LEU A 21 -3.75 -6.58 -7.92
C LEU A 21 -2.35 -6.44 -8.51
N LYS A 22 -2.27 -5.83 -9.68
CA LYS A 22 -1.00 -5.33 -10.20
C LYS A 22 -0.74 -3.95 -9.63
N PHE A 23 0.52 -3.58 -9.46
CA PHE A 23 0.86 -2.24 -9.02
C PHE A 23 2.07 -1.68 -9.74
N ILE A 24 2.10 -0.35 -9.83
CA ILE A 24 3.25 0.43 -10.27
C ILE A 24 3.48 1.47 -9.17
N GLN A 25 4.67 1.46 -8.60
CA GLN A 25 5.07 2.44 -7.60
C GLN A 25 6.13 3.36 -8.16
N THR A 26 5.91 4.66 -8.01
CA THR A 26 6.84 5.71 -8.38
C THR A 26 7.26 6.46 -7.12
N SER A 27 8.55 6.59 -6.90
CA SER A 27 9.10 7.36 -5.78
C SER A 27 9.94 8.51 -6.32
N LEU A 28 9.58 9.73 -5.92
CA LEU A 28 10.27 10.95 -6.34
C LEU A 28 10.96 11.61 -5.15
N ASN A 29 12.27 11.65 -5.18
CA ASN A 29 13.06 12.39 -4.21
C ASN A 29 13.47 13.74 -4.82
N LYS A 30 12.75 14.81 -4.43
CA LYS A 30 12.98 16.15 -4.95
C LYS A 30 14.35 16.71 -4.58
N GLY A 31 14.84 16.38 -3.37
CA GLY A 31 16.15 16.85 -2.90
C GLY A 31 17.31 16.32 -3.72
N LYS A 32 17.20 15.09 -4.20
CA LYS A 32 18.21 14.44 -5.06
C LYS A 32 17.86 14.51 -6.54
N ASN A 33 16.70 15.06 -6.89
CA ASN A 33 16.15 15.06 -8.24
C ASN A 33 16.19 13.66 -8.87
N SER A 34 15.85 12.64 -8.08
CA SER A 34 15.88 11.25 -8.49
C SER A 34 14.47 10.67 -8.54
N PHE A 35 14.29 9.72 -9.44
CA PHE A 35 13.02 9.06 -9.72
C PHE A 35 13.28 7.57 -9.79
N VAL A 36 12.50 6.79 -9.06
CA VAL A 36 12.58 5.33 -9.05
C VAL A 36 11.18 4.77 -9.29
N GLU A 37 11.09 3.81 -10.21
CA GLU A 37 9.84 3.11 -10.50
C GLU A 37 10.01 1.62 -10.29
N SER A 38 9.01 1.00 -9.68
CA SER A 38 8.95 -0.44 -9.50
C SER A 38 7.55 -0.95 -9.88
N GLU A 39 7.50 -2.19 -10.31
CA GLU A 39 6.27 -2.87 -10.70
C GLU A 39 6.17 -4.20 -9.98
N GLY A 40 4.94 -4.66 -9.78
CA GLY A 40 4.74 -5.94 -9.17
C GLY A 40 3.29 -6.35 -9.06
N VAL A 41 3.07 -7.36 -8.24
CA VAL A 41 1.75 -7.95 -7.98
C VAL A 41 1.55 -8.07 -6.48
N PHE A 42 0.42 -7.59 -6.02
CA PHE A 42 -0.08 -7.79 -4.66
C PHE A 42 -1.07 -8.94 -4.68
N LYS A 43 -0.90 -9.90 -3.77
CA LYS A 43 -1.79 -11.05 -3.65
C LYS A 43 -2.26 -11.22 -2.21
N ARG A 44 -3.57 -11.32 -2.03
CA ARG A 44 -4.15 -11.78 -0.78
C ARG A 44 -4.64 -13.21 -0.99
N LEU A 45 -4.09 -14.14 -0.23
CA LEU A 45 -4.40 -15.55 -0.35
C LEU A 45 -5.68 -15.91 0.43
N ASP A 46 -6.20 -17.12 0.25
CA ASP A 46 -7.45 -17.56 0.86
C ASP A 46 -7.38 -17.58 2.39
N ASP A 47 -6.20 -17.81 2.97
CA ASP A 47 -5.96 -17.75 4.41
C ASP A 47 -5.73 -16.31 4.92
N ASN A 48 -5.97 -15.32 4.07
CA ASN A 48 -5.79 -13.89 4.34
C ASN A 48 -4.32 -13.43 4.47
N SER A 49 -3.36 -14.30 4.19
CA SER A 49 -1.96 -13.91 4.13
C SER A 49 -1.68 -13.08 2.88
N ILE A 50 -0.60 -12.29 2.91
CA ILE A 50 -0.25 -11.36 1.84
C ILE A 50 1.10 -11.75 1.25
N VAL A 51 1.17 -11.79 -0.08
CA VAL A 51 2.40 -11.95 -0.83
C VAL A 51 2.52 -10.80 -1.81
N ILE A 52 3.67 -10.13 -1.83
CA ILE A 52 3.95 -9.05 -2.77
C ILE A 52 5.13 -9.47 -3.62
N GLU A 53 4.91 -9.57 -4.93
CA GLU A 53 5.96 -9.91 -5.89
C GLU A 53 6.37 -8.65 -6.63
N VAL A 54 7.62 -8.22 -6.46
CA VAL A 54 8.21 -7.13 -7.24
C VAL A 54 8.89 -7.75 -8.44
N THR A 55 8.53 -7.32 -9.64
CA THR A 55 9.03 -7.89 -10.89
C THR A 55 10.06 -7.01 -11.59
N SER A 56 10.09 -5.72 -11.28
CA SER A 56 10.97 -4.73 -11.89
C SER A 56 11.25 -3.60 -10.89
N PRO A 57 12.46 -3.01 -10.82
CA PRO A 57 13.65 -3.34 -11.63
C PRO A 57 14.39 -4.60 -11.17
N PHE A 58 14.22 -4.99 -9.90
CA PHE A 58 14.83 -6.19 -9.32
C PHE A 58 13.72 -7.10 -8.81
N ARG A 59 13.88 -8.40 -9.01
CA ARG A 59 12.87 -9.37 -8.60
C ARG A 59 13.02 -9.72 -7.13
N GLU A 60 11.98 -9.44 -6.37
CA GLU A 60 11.89 -9.73 -4.94
C GLU A 60 10.49 -10.26 -4.61
N VAL A 61 10.40 -11.13 -3.60
CA VAL A 61 9.11 -11.60 -3.09
C VAL A 61 9.05 -11.31 -1.60
N TYR A 62 7.99 -10.63 -1.18
CA TYR A 62 7.72 -10.30 0.21
C TYR A 62 6.61 -11.20 0.73
N PHE A 63 6.92 -12.02 1.73
CA PHE A 63 5.95 -12.83 2.44
C PHE A 63 5.62 -12.16 3.76
N ILE A 64 4.40 -11.65 3.89
CA ILE A 64 3.94 -10.97 5.11
C ILE A 64 3.48 -12.03 6.10
N LYS A 65 4.25 -12.22 7.16
CA LYS A 65 3.95 -13.15 8.25
C LYS A 65 3.47 -12.36 9.47
N ASP A 66 2.99 -13.05 10.50
CA ASP A 66 2.45 -12.40 11.70
C ASP A 66 3.49 -11.60 12.47
N GLU A 67 4.70 -12.12 12.58
CA GLU A 67 5.76 -11.53 13.41
C GLU A 67 6.90 -10.90 12.61
N TYR A 68 6.96 -11.13 11.30
CA TYR A 68 8.03 -10.63 10.45
C TYR A 68 7.60 -10.64 8.98
N ILE A 69 8.32 -9.87 8.17
CA ILE A 69 8.25 -9.95 6.72
C ILE A 69 9.49 -10.68 6.23
N GLU A 70 9.30 -11.73 5.43
CA GLU A 70 10.38 -12.46 4.81
C GLU A 70 10.54 -11.98 3.38
N ILE A 71 11.73 -11.51 3.03
CA ILE A 71 12.04 -10.96 1.70
C ILE A 71 13.00 -11.89 0.99
N HIS A 72 12.58 -12.42 -0.15
CA HIS A 72 13.40 -13.25 -1.02
C HIS A 72 13.90 -12.40 -2.19
N ASP A 73 15.20 -12.12 -2.19
CA ASP A 73 15.87 -11.45 -3.31
C ASP A 73 16.22 -12.52 -4.34
N LEU A 74 15.52 -12.51 -5.46
CA LEU A 74 15.70 -13.53 -6.51
C LEU A 74 16.91 -13.26 -7.41
N GLU A 75 17.45 -12.04 -7.39
CA GLU A 75 18.65 -11.71 -8.16
C GLU A 75 19.92 -12.23 -7.47
N PHE A 76 19.98 -12.14 -6.15
CA PHE A 76 21.15 -12.53 -5.36
C PHE A 76 20.93 -13.80 -4.53
N ASP A 77 19.74 -14.40 -4.63
CA ASP A 77 19.36 -15.61 -3.88
C ASP A 77 19.59 -15.45 -2.38
N GLN A 78 19.10 -14.33 -1.83
CA GLN A 78 19.22 -13.98 -0.41
C GLN A 78 17.87 -13.88 0.24
N ILE A 79 17.80 -14.25 1.52
CA ILE A 79 16.60 -14.13 2.33
C ILE A 79 16.88 -13.20 3.50
N THR A 80 16.04 -12.18 3.67
CA THR A 80 16.11 -11.21 4.76
C THR A 80 14.79 -11.23 5.51
N LYS A 81 14.83 -11.04 6.83
CA LYS A 81 13.64 -10.94 7.67
C LYS A 81 13.60 -9.58 8.34
N ILE A 82 12.43 -8.90 8.24
CA ILE A 82 12.18 -7.63 8.92
C ILE A 82 11.20 -7.90 10.05
N PRO A 83 11.58 -7.70 11.32
CA PRO A 83 10.68 -7.94 12.44
C PRO A 83 9.52 -6.93 12.46
N LYS A 84 8.42 -7.35 13.08
CA LYS A 84 7.18 -6.57 13.15
C LYS A 84 7.39 -5.15 13.66
N LYS A 85 8.20 -4.97 14.69
CA LYS A 85 8.44 -3.64 15.26
C LYS A 85 9.15 -2.67 14.33
N GLU A 86 9.76 -3.14 13.26
CA GLU A 86 10.33 -2.27 12.24
C GLU A 86 9.29 -1.88 11.18
N TYR A 87 8.46 -2.84 10.72
CA TYR A 87 7.48 -2.54 9.69
C TYR A 87 6.15 -1.98 10.22
N GLU A 88 5.83 -2.17 11.50
CA GLU A 88 4.58 -1.63 12.06
C GLU A 88 4.50 -0.10 12.05
N LYS A 89 5.62 0.57 11.79
CA LYS A 89 5.67 2.02 11.58
C LYS A 89 5.14 2.43 10.21
N ASN A 90 5.04 1.51 9.28
CA ASN A 90 4.47 1.75 7.96
C ASN A 90 2.96 1.61 8.03
N ILE A 91 2.27 2.74 8.13
CA ILE A 91 0.82 2.79 8.36
C ILE A 91 0.05 2.21 7.18
N PHE A 92 0.47 2.48 5.95
CA PHE A 92 -0.19 1.94 4.77
C PHE A 92 -0.09 0.41 4.75
N LEU A 93 1.07 -0.14 5.06
CA LEU A 93 1.25 -1.59 5.16
C LEU A 93 0.35 -2.18 6.25
N ASN A 94 0.21 -1.50 7.39
CA ASN A 94 -0.68 -1.95 8.47
C ASN A 94 -2.15 -1.99 8.00
N TYR A 95 -2.60 -1.01 7.22
CA TYR A 95 -3.94 -1.04 6.63
C TYR A 95 -4.11 -2.23 5.68
N LEU A 96 -3.09 -2.57 4.91
CA LEU A 96 -3.15 -3.75 4.04
C LEU A 96 -3.23 -5.06 4.82
N ILE A 97 -2.48 -5.15 5.93
CA ILE A 97 -2.44 -6.35 6.79
C ILE A 97 -3.70 -6.48 7.62
N ASP A 98 -4.07 -5.43 8.36
CA ASP A 98 -5.12 -5.47 9.37
C ASP A 98 -6.49 -5.06 8.84
N GLY A 99 -6.54 -4.45 7.67
CA GLY A 99 -7.76 -3.91 7.09
C GLY A 99 -7.87 -2.40 7.28
N PHE A 100 -8.69 -1.78 6.45
CA PHE A 100 -8.96 -0.34 6.47
C PHE A 100 -10.14 -0.06 7.42
N GLU A 101 -9.81 0.13 8.70
CA GLU A 101 -10.79 0.40 9.75
C GLU A 101 -10.42 1.66 10.51
N ASP A 102 -11.40 2.30 11.14
CA ASP A 102 -11.23 3.52 11.96
C ASP A 102 -10.50 4.64 11.20
N LEU A 103 -10.91 4.86 9.95
CA LEU A 103 -10.27 5.83 9.07
C LEU A 103 -10.65 7.26 9.44
N ASN A 104 -9.66 8.15 9.51
CA ASN A 104 -9.86 9.58 9.64
C ASN A 104 -9.90 10.21 8.25
N ILE A 105 -11.10 10.34 7.69
CA ILE A 105 -11.31 10.77 6.31
C ILE A 105 -11.66 12.24 6.25
N SER A 106 -11.03 12.95 5.31
CA SER A 106 -11.30 14.35 5.01
C SER A 106 -11.20 14.60 3.49
N ASN A 107 -11.59 15.81 3.06
CA ASN A 107 -11.52 16.27 1.67
C ASN A 107 -12.07 15.26 0.68
N ASN A 108 -13.22 14.65 1.03
CA ASN A 108 -13.82 13.61 0.20
C ASN A 108 -14.62 14.21 -0.98
N ASN A 109 -14.30 13.72 -2.16
CA ASN A 109 -15.05 13.95 -3.40
C ASN A 109 -15.72 12.64 -3.82
N SER A 110 -16.36 12.63 -4.98
CA SER A 110 -17.05 11.43 -5.47
C SER A 110 -16.12 10.21 -5.66
N ASN A 111 -14.85 10.45 -5.99
CA ASN A 111 -13.88 9.40 -6.32
C ASN A 111 -12.56 9.53 -5.57
N SER A 112 -12.42 10.52 -4.69
CA SER A 112 -11.16 10.76 -3.98
C SER A 112 -11.40 11.18 -2.54
N PHE A 113 -10.44 10.86 -1.67
CA PHE A 113 -10.50 11.20 -0.26
C PHE A 113 -9.10 11.17 0.35
N LEU A 114 -8.95 11.83 1.49
CA LEU A 114 -7.72 11.88 2.24
C LEU A 114 -7.89 11.10 3.53
N ILE A 115 -6.95 10.20 3.80
CA ILE A 115 -6.84 9.53 5.10
C ILE A 115 -5.64 10.11 5.82
N SER A 116 -5.86 10.64 7.02
CA SER A 116 -4.79 11.21 7.85
C SER A 116 -4.54 10.32 9.05
N ASP A 117 -3.27 10.05 9.34
CA ASP A 117 -2.85 9.36 10.54
C ASP A 117 -1.60 10.06 11.09
N LYS A 118 -1.71 10.61 12.30
CA LYS A 118 -0.65 11.31 13.01
C LYS A 118 0.06 12.35 12.12
N LYS A 119 1.19 11.96 11.50
CA LYS A 119 2.03 12.86 10.71
C LYS A 119 1.94 12.64 9.21
N THR A 120 1.25 11.59 8.77
CA THR A 120 1.20 11.22 7.36
C THR A 120 -0.22 11.27 6.84
N SER A 121 -0.38 11.85 5.66
CA SER A 121 -1.65 11.87 4.95
C SER A 121 -1.52 11.05 3.67
N TYR A 122 -2.54 10.23 3.43
CA TYR A 122 -2.63 9.38 2.25
C TYR A 122 -3.79 9.86 1.40
N TYR A 123 -3.49 10.24 0.16
CA TYR A 123 -4.50 10.66 -0.80
C TYR A 123 -4.87 9.48 -1.69
N PHE A 124 -6.14 9.09 -1.64
CA PHE A 124 -6.70 7.98 -2.41
C PHE A 124 -7.58 8.53 -3.52
N GLU A 125 -7.41 8.01 -4.73
CA GLU A 125 -8.22 8.39 -5.87
C GLU A 125 -8.55 7.16 -6.72
N TYR A 126 -9.84 6.88 -6.89
CA TYR A 126 -10.30 5.87 -7.82
C TYR A 126 -10.33 6.48 -9.22
N LEU A 127 -9.46 6.01 -10.10
CA LEU A 127 -9.43 6.46 -11.50
C LEU A 127 -10.57 5.82 -12.30
N ASN A 128 -10.94 4.60 -11.91
CA ASN A 128 -12.14 3.89 -12.36
C ASN A 128 -12.40 2.74 -11.37
N ASN A 129 -13.38 1.87 -11.66
CA ASN A 129 -13.74 0.76 -10.77
C ASN A 129 -12.62 -0.26 -10.55
N ASN A 130 -11.62 -0.29 -11.44
CA ASN A 130 -10.54 -1.26 -11.43
C ASN A 130 -9.17 -0.65 -11.11
N MET A 131 -9.10 0.66 -10.90
CA MET A 131 -7.83 1.37 -10.68
C MET A 131 -7.93 2.32 -9.49
N LEU A 132 -7.02 2.15 -8.55
CA LEU A 132 -6.87 3.00 -7.37
C LEU A 132 -5.46 3.58 -7.33
N GLN A 133 -5.36 4.87 -7.10
CA GLN A 133 -4.10 5.57 -6.94
C GLN A 133 -3.96 6.03 -5.50
N VAL A 134 -2.80 5.79 -4.90
CA VAL A 134 -2.48 6.22 -3.54
C VAL A 134 -1.23 7.08 -3.59
N ARG A 135 -1.30 8.28 -3.02
CA ARG A 135 -0.17 9.20 -2.97
C ARG A 135 0.10 9.60 -1.53
N PHE A 136 1.36 9.55 -1.13
CA PHE A 136 1.78 9.98 0.20
C PHE A 136 3.24 10.39 0.21
N LYS A 137 3.61 11.18 1.20
CA LYS A 137 4.98 11.59 1.44
C LYS A 137 5.48 10.89 2.69
N ASP A 138 6.63 10.25 2.59
CA ASP A 138 7.22 9.56 3.74
C ASP A 138 8.03 10.53 4.62
N ASN A 139 8.58 10.01 5.72
CA ASN A 139 9.36 10.81 6.68
C ASN A 139 10.72 11.27 6.15
N MET A 140 11.14 10.79 4.99
CA MET A 140 12.37 11.22 4.32
C MET A 140 12.09 12.24 3.20
N ASP A 141 10.89 12.82 3.19
CA ASP A 141 10.44 13.80 2.21
C ASP A 141 10.36 13.25 0.77
N VAL A 142 10.22 11.93 0.64
CA VAL A 142 10.04 11.27 -0.64
C VAL A 142 8.55 11.14 -0.94
N THR A 143 8.15 11.63 -2.11
CA THR A 143 6.77 11.46 -2.57
C THR A 143 6.62 10.10 -3.25
N ASN A 144 5.67 9.32 -2.76
CA ASN A 144 5.33 8.00 -3.28
C ASN A 144 3.97 8.05 -3.95
N LEU A 145 3.90 7.45 -5.12
CA LEU A 145 2.68 7.27 -5.88
C LEU A 145 2.55 5.81 -6.26
N ILE A 146 1.49 5.16 -5.81
CA ILE A 146 1.23 3.76 -6.12
C ILE A 146 -0.08 3.67 -6.88
N LYS A 147 -0.04 3.05 -8.06
CA LYS A 147 -1.24 2.69 -8.80
C LYS A 147 -1.47 1.20 -8.66
N PHE A 148 -2.65 0.85 -8.17
CA PHE A 148 -3.12 -0.52 -8.09
C PHE A 148 -4.21 -0.74 -9.15
N TYR A 149 -4.16 -1.86 -9.83
CA TYR A 149 -5.19 -2.17 -10.82
C TYR A 149 -5.46 -3.66 -10.90
N LYS A 150 -6.75 -3.96 -11.12
CA LYS A 150 -7.25 -5.33 -11.26
C LYS A 150 -6.95 -5.91 -12.64
#